data_abff7de64fe6b5023fdbe4deef9611f0
#
_entry.id   abff7de64fe6b5023fdbe4deef9611f0
#
_cell.length_a   1.000
_cell.length_b   1.000
_cell.length_c   1.000
_cell.angle_alpha   90.00
_cell.angle_beta   90.00
_cell.angle_gamma   90.00
#
_symmetry.space_group_name_H-M   'P 1'
#
loop_
_entity.id
_entity.type
_entity.pdbx_description
1 polymer ?
#
loop_
_entity_poly.entity_id
_entity_poly.type
_entity_poly.pdbx_seq_one_letter_code
_entity_poly.pdbx_strand_id
1 'polypeptide(L)'
;MAETPYSSAPGTATSQTDDPGAAQTPEALRTPTKRLSLGFILMLCLANVALWFSMQPVTNILVPEQVDRFDPDPSRQIFYNGLILFGGALLSVFSNPVGGALSDRTTSRFGRRVPWLIGCGALSAGALALMANANGIALLFIGYGLYQLIVNGALAALIAVVPDKASEQQRGFVSAFVGLTLPVATVLGAVVVGLLITNIQIGYYILAVTLVVVMVLFSLMLHDARLPRSAVKPFRLGEFLRGFWINPRQHPDFGWAFLSRFLVNVGWNTTVGGLLYQYLKYGVKVSNPAASVAIAQIIAVVMIVLSSIVGGYLSDRFQRRKVFVIVSAAMIAVALLVLALVTSWTAVLVAAVIVGLGFGAYLAVDLALLTEVLPSANDRAKDMGVFNIANALPGAIGPLAAGILVPVFGSFQPLFFMATGVVLLAALTILPIKSVR
;
A
#
# COMPACT_ATOMS: atom_id res chain seq x y z
N MET A 1 72.55 2.85 23.35
CA MET A 1 72.89 4.30 23.33
C MET A 1 71.90 5.00 22.43
N ALA A 2 71.26 6.02 23.02
CA ALA A 2 70.47 7.11 22.43
C ALA A 2 69.06 6.73 21.86
N GLU A 3 68.10 6.83 22.74
CA GLU A 3 66.69 7.09 22.48
C GLU A 3 66.52 8.53 21.96
N THR A 4 65.66 8.73 20.93
CA THR A 4 65.15 10.04 20.56
C THR A 4 63.64 10.07 20.81
N PRO A 5 63.09 11.10 21.51
CA PRO A 5 61.70 11.16 21.84
C PRO A 5 60.87 11.66 20.69
N TYR A 6 59.76 10.95 20.39
CA TYR A 6 58.70 11.38 19.49
C TYR A 6 57.94 12.56 20.10
N SER A 7 58.03 13.71 19.46
CA SER A 7 57.25 14.92 19.74
C SER A 7 55.82 14.71 19.18
N SER A 8 54.86 14.67 20.07
CA SER A 8 53.43 14.74 19.75
C SER A 8 53.06 16.17 19.39
N ALA A 9 52.86 16.47 18.11
CA ALA A 9 52.19 17.71 17.69
C ALA A 9 50.68 17.61 17.92
N PRO A 10 50.01 18.69 18.41
CA PRO A 10 48.56 18.68 18.60
C PRO A 10 47.86 18.69 17.24
N GLY A 11 46.95 17.72 17.07
CA GLY A 11 46.11 17.60 15.88
C GLY A 11 45.30 18.88 15.68
N THR A 12 45.58 19.56 14.59
CA THR A 12 44.72 20.61 14.04
C THR A 12 43.35 20.03 13.76
N ALA A 13 42.36 20.50 14.53
CA ALA A 13 40.95 20.29 14.20
C ALA A 13 40.73 20.82 12.79
N THR A 14 40.53 19.88 11.83
CA THR A 14 40.08 20.23 10.50
C THR A 14 38.71 20.87 10.63
N SER A 15 38.67 22.20 10.51
CA SER A 15 37.48 22.96 10.27
C SER A 15 36.71 22.31 9.14
N GLN A 16 35.45 21.98 9.38
CA GLN A 16 34.49 21.63 8.31
C GLN A 16 34.61 22.75 7.27
N THR A 17 35.23 22.43 6.14
CA THR A 17 35.18 23.29 4.97
C THR A 17 33.74 23.39 4.55
N ASP A 18 33.14 24.56 4.74
CA ASP A 18 31.86 24.92 4.13
C ASP A 18 32.01 24.69 2.62
N ASP A 19 31.37 23.64 2.10
CA ASP A 19 31.31 23.36 0.67
C ASP A 19 30.56 24.52 0.01
N PRO A 20 31.20 25.36 -0.83
CA PRO A 20 30.54 26.50 -1.49
C PRO A 20 29.34 26.09 -2.36
N GLY A 21 29.27 24.81 -2.76
CA GLY A 21 28.12 24.23 -3.47
C GLY A 21 26.89 24.01 -2.58
N ALA A 22 27.07 23.78 -1.27
CA ALA A 22 25.97 23.55 -0.33
C ALA A 22 25.15 24.83 -0.07
N ALA A 23 25.76 26.01 -0.19
CA ALA A 23 25.08 27.30 -0.03
C ALA A 23 24.11 27.62 -1.18
N GLN A 24 24.24 27.00 -2.34
CA GLN A 24 23.38 27.22 -3.51
C GLN A 24 22.21 26.23 -3.61
N THR A 25 22.19 25.15 -2.81
CA THR A 25 21.09 24.16 -2.86
C THR A 25 19.85 24.72 -2.15
N PRO A 26 18.68 24.84 -2.85
CA PRO A 26 17.44 25.30 -2.22
C PRO A 26 17.08 24.49 -0.99
N GLU A 27 16.54 25.13 0.04
CA GLU A 27 16.15 24.49 1.32
C GLU A 27 15.27 23.24 1.09
N ALA A 28 14.35 23.30 0.13
CA ALA A 28 13.46 22.19 -0.23
C ALA A 28 14.19 20.94 -0.75
N LEU A 29 15.45 21.03 -1.15
CA LEU A 29 16.27 19.94 -1.70
C LEU A 29 17.44 19.54 -0.77
N ARG A 30 17.59 20.21 0.37
CA ARG A 30 18.63 19.88 1.34
C ARG A 30 18.28 18.60 2.11
N THR A 31 19.28 17.79 2.38
CA THR A 31 19.12 16.60 3.24
C THR A 31 18.79 17.05 4.67
N PRO A 32 17.68 16.57 5.29
CA PRO A 32 17.34 16.98 6.65
C PRO A 32 18.36 16.45 7.65
N THR A 33 18.87 17.33 8.52
CA THR A 33 19.83 17.00 9.59
C THR A 33 19.21 17.00 10.97
N LYS A 34 18.10 17.74 11.14
CA LYS A 34 17.39 17.84 12.44
C LYS A 34 16.50 16.61 12.66
N ARG A 35 16.48 16.13 13.91
CA ARG A 35 15.56 15.07 14.32
C ARG A 35 14.13 15.59 14.39
N LEU A 36 13.19 14.80 13.92
CA LEU A 36 11.76 15.07 14.08
C LEU A 36 11.33 14.87 15.53
N SER A 37 10.45 15.74 16.01
CA SER A 37 9.81 15.57 17.31
C SER A 37 8.82 14.42 17.28
N LEU A 38 8.58 13.79 18.43
CA LEU A 38 7.58 12.73 18.56
C LEU A 38 6.18 13.22 18.14
N GLY A 39 5.81 14.45 18.49
CA GLY A 39 4.53 15.03 18.08
C GLY A 39 4.35 15.11 16.57
N PHE A 40 5.41 15.47 15.82
CA PHE A 40 5.36 15.48 14.36
C PHE A 40 5.23 14.06 13.80
N ILE A 41 5.96 13.08 14.36
CA ILE A 41 5.88 11.67 13.94
C ILE A 41 4.46 11.11 14.17
N LEU A 42 3.87 11.36 15.33
CA LEU A 42 2.50 10.94 15.65
C LEU A 42 1.48 11.57 14.71
N MET A 43 1.64 12.86 14.38
CA MET A 43 0.74 13.55 13.46
C MET A 43 0.90 13.06 12.01
N LEU A 44 2.12 12.73 11.59
CA LEU A 44 2.39 12.07 10.31
C LEU A 44 1.74 10.68 10.26
N CYS A 45 1.84 9.90 11.33
CA CYS A 45 1.16 8.61 11.44
C CYS A 45 -0.36 8.79 11.41
N LEU A 46 -0.92 9.77 12.11
CA LEU A 46 -2.35 10.06 12.08
C LEU A 46 -2.83 10.42 10.67
N ALA A 47 -2.06 11.22 9.92
CA ALA A 47 -2.36 11.55 8.52
C ALA A 47 -2.35 10.30 7.62
N ASN A 48 -1.37 9.41 7.80
CA ASN A 48 -1.34 8.12 7.09
C ASN A 48 -2.53 7.22 7.49
N VAL A 49 -2.86 7.14 8.80
CA VAL A 49 -4.02 6.39 9.27
C VAL A 49 -5.31 6.94 8.64
N ALA A 50 -5.52 8.26 8.62
CA ALA A 50 -6.73 8.86 8.04
C ALA A 50 -6.87 8.54 6.54
N LEU A 51 -5.75 8.52 5.81
CA LEU A 51 -5.74 8.18 4.38
C LEU A 51 -6.10 6.70 4.16
N TRP A 52 -5.45 5.77 4.85
CA TRP A 52 -5.76 4.35 4.75
C TRP A 52 -7.14 4.00 5.33
N PHE A 53 -7.57 4.70 6.38
CA PHE A 53 -8.92 4.60 6.95
C PHE A 53 -10.00 5.01 5.95
N SER A 54 -9.72 5.98 5.07
CA SER A 54 -10.64 6.32 3.99
C SER A 54 -10.63 5.27 2.86
N MET A 55 -9.51 4.58 2.59
CA MET A 55 -9.37 3.65 1.45
C MET A 55 -9.91 2.24 1.74
N GLN A 56 -9.54 1.67 2.89
CA GLN A 56 -9.78 0.25 3.17
C GLN A 56 -11.28 -0.11 3.26
N PRO A 57 -12.12 0.60 4.05
CA PRO A 57 -13.54 0.26 4.13
C PRO A 57 -14.30 0.59 2.83
N VAL A 58 -13.88 1.63 2.10
CA VAL A 58 -14.50 1.95 0.80
C VAL A 58 -14.37 0.78 -0.17
N THR A 59 -13.16 0.22 -0.29
CA THR A 59 -12.87 -0.88 -1.20
C THR A 59 -13.49 -2.21 -0.75
N ASN A 60 -13.45 -2.50 0.56
CA ASN A 60 -13.76 -3.84 1.08
C ASN A 60 -15.20 -3.98 1.58
N ILE A 61 -15.90 -2.88 1.89
CA ILE A 61 -17.24 -2.90 2.50
C ILE A 61 -18.21 -2.01 1.71
N LEU A 62 -17.94 -0.70 1.61
CA LEU A 62 -18.95 0.26 1.13
C LEU A 62 -19.26 0.09 -0.37
N VAL A 63 -18.25 -0.07 -1.23
CA VAL A 63 -18.48 -0.29 -2.68
C VAL A 63 -19.21 -1.60 -2.94
N PRO A 64 -18.78 -2.77 -2.41
CA PRO A 64 -19.54 -4.01 -2.55
C PRO A 64 -20.98 -3.91 -2.05
N GLU A 65 -21.20 -3.33 -0.88
CA GLU A 65 -22.55 -3.16 -0.29
C GLU A 65 -23.41 -2.21 -1.10
N GLN A 66 -22.83 -1.15 -1.68
CA GLN A 66 -23.59 -0.19 -2.50
C GLN A 66 -23.98 -0.78 -3.86
N VAL A 67 -23.10 -1.59 -4.48
CA VAL A 67 -23.41 -2.34 -5.72
C VAL A 67 -24.62 -3.25 -5.49
N ASP A 68 -24.70 -3.91 -4.33
CA ASP A 68 -25.83 -4.76 -3.96
C ASP A 68 -27.18 -4.04 -3.95
N ARG A 69 -27.19 -2.72 -3.67
CA ARG A 69 -28.42 -1.93 -3.64
C ARG A 69 -28.89 -1.52 -5.04
N PHE A 70 -27.99 -1.49 -6.03
CA PHE A 70 -28.30 -0.99 -7.37
C PHE A 70 -28.75 -2.06 -8.36
N ASP A 71 -28.38 -3.32 -8.15
CA ASP A 71 -28.76 -4.41 -9.04
C ASP A 71 -29.26 -5.60 -8.20
N PRO A 72 -30.42 -6.23 -8.54
CA PRO A 72 -30.94 -7.38 -7.81
C PRO A 72 -30.27 -8.72 -8.19
N ASP A 73 -29.54 -8.78 -9.32
CA ASP A 73 -28.91 -10.01 -9.82
C ASP A 73 -27.53 -10.23 -9.19
N PRO A 74 -27.32 -11.29 -8.37
CA PRO A 74 -26.04 -11.59 -7.74
C PRO A 74 -24.87 -11.70 -8.71
N SER A 75 -25.07 -12.27 -9.90
CA SER A 75 -24.02 -12.42 -10.90
C SER A 75 -23.54 -11.09 -11.43
N ARG A 76 -24.49 -10.17 -11.70
CA ARG A 76 -24.16 -8.80 -12.12
C ARG A 76 -23.54 -7.99 -11.01
N GLN A 77 -23.97 -8.16 -9.76
CA GLN A 77 -23.35 -7.48 -8.62
C GLN A 77 -21.87 -7.88 -8.46
N ILE A 78 -21.54 -9.16 -8.56
CA ILE A 78 -20.15 -9.65 -8.49
C ILE A 78 -19.33 -9.07 -9.65
N PHE A 79 -19.90 -9.05 -10.86
CA PHE A 79 -19.25 -8.48 -12.05
C PHE A 79 -19.00 -6.98 -11.91
N TYR A 80 -20.01 -6.19 -11.52
CA TYR A 80 -19.88 -4.74 -11.37
C TYR A 80 -18.90 -4.37 -10.24
N ASN A 81 -18.93 -5.08 -9.12
CA ASN A 81 -17.93 -4.87 -8.07
C ASN A 81 -16.51 -5.09 -8.60
N GLY A 82 -16.30 -6.22 -9.31
CA GLY A 82 -15.02 -6.52 -9.94
C GLY A 82 -14.56 -5.43 -10.92
N LEU A 83 -15.48 -4.95 -11.76
CA LEU A 83 -15.22 -3.93 -12.76
C LEU A 83 -14.86 -2.56 -12.10
N ILE A 84 -15.61 -2.15 -11.07
CA ILE A 84 -15.36 -0.91 -10.32
C ILE A 84 -13.97 -0.95 -9.66
N LEU A 85 -13.67 -2.03 -8.94
CA LEU A 85 -12.39 -2.18 -8.24
C LEU A 85 -11.22 -2.25 -9.21
N PHE A 86 -11.37 -2.96 -10.33
CA PHE A 86 -10.36 -3.04 -11.38
C PHE A 86 -10.08 -1.69 -12.05
N GLY A 87 -11.14 -0.95 -12.42
CA GLY A 87 -11.01 0.38 -13.00
C GLY A 87 -10.30 1.35 -12.07
N GLY A 88 -10.65 1.35 -10.78
CA GLY A 88 -9.98 2.16 -9.76
C GLY A 88 -8.51 1.78 -9.56
N ALA A 89 -8.18 0.49 -9.55
CA ALA A 89 -6.80 0.04 -9.43
C ALA A 89 -5.93 0.42 -10.63
N LEU A 90 -6.46 0.34 -11.85
CA LEU A 90 -5.76 0.83 -13.04
C LEU A 90 -5.42 2.32 -12.91
N LEU A 91 -6.37 3.14 -12.44
CA LEU A 91 -6.12 4.56 -12.21
C LEU A 91 -5.09 4.79 -11.10
N SER A 92 -5.11 4.01 -10.03
CA SER A 92 -4.17 4.14 -8.91
C SER A 92 -2.72 3.83 -9.31
N VAL A 93 -2.51 2.85 -10.21
CA VAL A 93 -1.18 2.49 -10.74
C VAL A 93 -0.49 3.69 -11.39
N PHE A 94 -1.24 4.52 -12.11
CA PHE A 94 -0.70 5.71 -12.75
C PHE A 94 -0.69 6.93 -11.81
N SER A 95 -1.71 7.07 -10.97
CA SER A 95 -1.90 8.25 -10.13
C SER A 95 -0.79 8.42 -9.09
N ASN A 96 -0.35 7.35 -8.45
CA ASN A 96 0.66 7.43 -7.40
C ASN A 96 2.00 7.98 -7.92
N PRO A 97 2.62 7.42 -8.98
CA PRO A 97 3.87 7.96 -9.53
C PRO A 97 3.72 9.35 -10.15
N VAL A 98 2.59 9.59 -10.86
CA VAL A 98 2.33 10.91 -11.47
C VAL A 98 2.13 11.96 -10.39
N GLY A 99 1.32 11.66 -9.36
CA GLY A 99 1.10 12.53 -8.22
C GLY A 99 2.40 12.87 -7.48
N GLY A 100 3.27 11.88 -7.25
CA GLY A 100 4.60 12.07 -6.69
C GLY A 100 5.45 13.00 -7.54
N ALA A 101 5.56 12.73 -8.84
CA ALA A 101 6.34 13.54 -9.77
C ALA A 101 5.83 14.99 -9.92
N LEU A 102 4.53 15.21 -9.87
CA LEU A 102 3.93 16.55 -9.91
C LEU A 102 4.12 17.28 -8.57
N SER A 103 3.92 16.57 -7.45
CA SER A 103 4.17 17.11 -6.10
C SER A 103 5.62 17.56 -5.93
N ASP A 104 6.59 16.80 -6.44
CA ASP A 104 8.03 17.15 -6.41
C ASP A 104 8.34 18.45 -7.17
N ARG A 105 7.53 18.83 -8.16
CA ARG A 105 7.72 20.00 -9.02
C ARG A 105 6.86 21.19 -8.63
N THR A 106 6.06 21.07 -7.59
CA THR A 106 5.15 22.14 -7.16
C THR A 106 5.92 23.31 -6.56
N THR A 107 5.67 24.52 -7.06
CA THR A 107 6.34 25.77 -6.66
C THR A 107 5.42 26.70 -5.87
N SER A 108 4.51 26.15 -5.08
CA SER A 108 3.53 26.91 -4.32
C SER A 108 4.17 27.71 -3.17
N ARG A 109 3.52 28.84 -2.81
CA ARG A 109 3.88 29.61 -1.61
C ARG A 109 3.72 28.84 -0.30
N PHE A 110 2.90 27.78 -0.30
CA PHE A 110 2.66 26.92 0.86
C PHE A 110 3.62 25.72 0.92
N GLY A 111 4.63 25.69 0.06
CA GLY A 111 5.52 24.55 -0.09
C GLY A 111 5.10 23.62 -1.24
N ARG A 112 5.76 22.46 -1.36
CA ARG A 112 5.50 21.53 -2.47
C ARG A 112 4.51 20.41 -2.12
N ARG A 113 4.39 20.00 -0.85
CA ARG A 113 3.51 18.90 -0.40
C ARG A 113 2.15 19.36 0.09
N VAL A 114 2.11 20.48 0.82
CA VAL A 114 0.88 21.02 1.42
C VAL A 114 -0.26 21.20 0.42
N PRO A 115 -0.06 21.78 -0.78
CA PRO A 115 -1.15 21.92 -1.75
C PRO A 115 -1.77 20.58 -2.18
N TRP A 116 -0.93 19.53 -2.28
CA TRP A 116 -1.38 18.19 -2.64
C TRP A 116 -2.15 17.52 -1.50
N LEU A 117 -1.69 17.65 -0.26
CA LEU A 117 -2.37 17.07 0.91
C LEU A 117 -3.75 17.70 1.11
N ILE A 118 -3.86 19.03 1.07
CA ILE A 118 -5.14 19.73 1.23
C ILE A 118 -6.01 19.55 -0.02
N GLY A 119 -5.47 19.80 -1.23
CA GLY A 119 -6.23 19.77 -2.48
C GLY A 119 -6.75 18.37 -2.80
N CYS A 120 -5.87 17.36 -2.78
CA CYS A 120 -6.28 15.98 -3.00
C CYS A 120 -7.15 15.45 -1.85
N GLY A 121 -6.91 15.86 -0.60
CA GLY A 121 -7.75 15.50 0.53
C GLY A 121 -9.20 16.01 0.35
N ALA A 122 -9.36 17.29 0.00
CA ALA A 122 -10.67 17.89 -0.26
C ALA A 122 -11.37 17.30 -1.49
N LEU A 123 -10.65 17.10 -2.59
CA LEU A 123 -11.19 16.49 -3.80
C LEU A 123 -11.56 15.03 -3.60
N SER A 124 -10.77 14.27 -2.81
CA SER A 124 -11.11 12.89 -2.42
C SER A 124 -12.38 12.84 -1.58
N ALA A 125 -12.56 13.79 -0.66
CA ALA A 125 -13.81 13.91 0.11
C ALA A 125 -15.00 14.24 -0.79
N GLY A 126 -14.83 15.10 -1.79
CA GLY A 126 -15.83 15.36 -2.82
C GLY A 126 -16.21 14.10 -3.61
N ALA A 127 -15.22 13.27 -3.99
CA ALA A 127 -15.47 12.00 -4.66
C ALA A 127 -16.19 10.99 -3.75
N LEU A 128 -15.85 10.93 -2.45
CA LEU A 128 -16.58 10.12 -1.46
C LEU A 128 -18.02 10.60 -1.30
N ALA A 129 -18.27 11.93 -1.27
CA ALA A 129 -19.61 12.50 -1.25
C ALA A 129 -20.40 12.19 -2.54
N LEU A 130 -19.74 12.20 -3.70
CA LEU A 130 -20.34 11.76 -4.96
C LEU A 130 -20.78 10.29 -4.89
N MET A 131 -19.90 9.41 -4.36
CA MET A 131 -20.22 7.99 -4.15
C MET A 131 -21.37 7.80 -3.14
N ALA A 132 -21.37 8.56 -2.03
CA ALA A 132 -22.44 8.51 -1.03
C ALA A 132 -23.83 8.79 -1.63
N ASN A 133 -23.89 9.67 -2.63
CA ASN A 133 -25.13 10.11 -3.30
C ASN A 133 -25.31 9.45 -4.68
N ALA A 134 -24.51 8.44 -5.03
CA ALA A 134 -24.67 7.74 -6.28
C ALA A 134 -26.03 7.03 -6.33
N ASN A 135 -26.73 7.17 -7.45
CA ASN A 135 -28.03 6.58 -7.72
C ASN A 135 -27.97 5.40 -8.71
N GLY A 136 -26.77 4.89 -9.00
CA GLY A 136 -26.58 3.76 -9.88
C GLY A 136 -25.09 3.42 -10.08
N ILE A 137 -24.86 2.28 -10.73
CA ILE A 137 -23.52 1.69 -10.95
C ILE A 137 -22.58 2.62 -11.70
N ALA A 138 -23.07 3.34 -12.74
CA ALA A 138 -22.23 4.22 -13.54
C ALA A 138 -21.64 5.38 -12.71
N LEU A 139 -22.46 6.04 -11.88
CA LEU A 139 -22.00 7.13 -11.04
C LEU A 139 -21.07 6.63 -9.92
N LEU A 140 -21.33 5.44 -9.38
CA LEU A 140 -20.45 4.79 -8.41
C LEU A 140 -19.08 4.46 -9.04
N PHE A 141 -19.06 3.93 -10.25
CA PHE A 141 -17.84 3.63 -11.00
C PHE A 141 -16.99 4.89 -11.24
N ILE A 142 -17.63 5.97 -11.69
CA ILE A 142 -16.95 7.26 -11.91
C ILE A 142 -16.44 7.82 -10.58
N GLY A 143 -17.27 7.83 -9.54
CA GLY A 143 -16.91 8.33 -8.21
C GLY A 143 -15.73 7.57 -7.62
N TYR A 144 -15.75 6.24 -7.70
CA TYR A 144 -14.64 5.40 -7.21
C TYR A 144 -13.36 5.60 -8.03
N GLY A 145 -13.47 5.71 -9.35
CA GLY A 145 -12.33 6.02 -10.22
C GLY A 145 -11.69 7.37 -9.89
N LEU A 146 -12.51 8.43 -9.74
CA LEU A 146 -12.03 9.75 -9.31
C LEU A 146 -11.41 9.70 -7.92
N TYR A 147 -12.06 9.01 -6.97
CA TYR A 147 -11.51 8.83 -5.64
C TYR A 147 -10.13 8.18 -5.69
N GLN A 148 -9.97 7.05 -6.38
CA GLN A 148 -8.71 6.34 -6.50
C GLN A 148 -7.62 7.18 -7.20
N LEU A 149 -7.98 7.91 -8.24
CA LEU A 149 -7.07 8.81 -8.93
C LEU A 149 -6.53 9.90 -7.99
N ILE A 150 -7.39 10.49 -7.18
CA ILE A 150 -7.05 11.66 -6.36
C ILE A 150 -6.36 11.25 -5.06
N VAL A 151 -6.90 10.23 -4.35
CA VAL A 151 -6.37 9.81 -3.05
C VAL A 151 -4.96 9.23 -3.15
N ASN A 152 -4.62 8.57 -4.27
CA ASN A 152 -3.26 8.07 -4.51
C ASN A 152 -2.27 9.21 -4.78
N GLY A 153 -2.72 10.35 -5.32
CA GLY A 153 -1.92 11.58 -5.39
C GLY A 153 -1.59 12.15 -4.00
N ALA A 154 -2.57 12.16 -3.08
CA ALA A 154 -2.33 12.52 -1.68
C ALA A 154 -1.38 11.55 -0.99
N LEU A 155 -1.54 10.24 -1.22
CA LEU A 155 -0.67 9.19 -0.67
C LEU A 155 0.78 9.39 -1.11
N ALA A 156 1.01 9.64 -2.39
CA ALA A 156 2.35 9.90 -2.93
C ALA A 156 3.01 11.12 -2.26
N ALA A 157 2.26 12.22 -2.10
CA ALA A 157 2.75 13.41 -1.43
C ALA A 157 3.06 13.15 0.06
N LEU A 158 2.22 12.37 0.75
CA LEU A 158 2.38 12.04 2.17
C LEU A 158 3.57 11.11 2.43
N ILE A 159 3.77 10.08 1.61
CA ILE A 159 4.94 9.18 1.71
C ILE A 159 6.23 9.97 1.51
N ALA A 160 6.25 10.94 0.60
CA ALA A 160 7.42 11.76 0.32
C ALA A 160 7.82 12.70 1.49
N VAL A 161 6.93 12.95 2.47
CA VAL A 161 7.28 13.73 3.68
C VAL A 161 8.36 13.03 4.51
N VAL A 162 8.41 11.69 4.52
CA VAL A 162 9.42 10.95 5.30
C VAL A 162 10.85 11.28 4.83
N PRO A 163 11.24 11.07 3.57
CA PRO A 163 12.57 11.43 3.11
C PRO A 163 12.83 12.95 3.11
N ASP A 164 11.77 13.78 2.97
CA ASP A 164 11.89 15.24 2.95
C ASP A 164 12.16 15.83 4.34
N LYS A 165 11.76 15.17 5.43
CA LYS A 165 11.80 15.72 6.79
C LYS A 165 12.60 14.89 7.78
N ALA A 166 12.68 13.56 7.60
CA ALA A 166 13.43 12.72 8.53
C ALA A 166 14.91 12.68 8.18
N SER A 167 15.77 12.93 9.19
CA SER A 167 17.22 12.74 9.06
C SER A 167 17.53 11.27 8.72
N GLU A 168 18.66 11.01 8.05
CA GLU A 168 19.05 9.66 7.64
C GLU A 168 19.05 8.66 8.80
N GLN A 169 19.52 9.09 9.96
CA GLN A 169 19.58 8.29 11.18
C GLN A 169 18.19 7.96 11.76
N GLN A 170 17.18 8.79 11.48
CA GLN A 170 15.82 8.62 12.02
C GLN A 170 14.85 8.00 11.00
N ARG A 171 15.20 7.95 9.71
CA ARG A 171 14.31 7.44 8.64
C ARG A 171 13.77 6.04 8.91
N GLY A 172 14.63 5.12 9.36
CA GLY A 172 14.23 3.75 9.68
C GLY A 172 13.16 3.71 10.76
N PHE A 173 13.36 4.47 11.85
CA PHE A 173 12.40 4.58 12.95
C PHE A 173 11.05 5.17 12.48
N VAL A 174 11.09 6.31 11.77
CA VAL A 174 9.88 6.95 11.24
C VAL A 174 9.14 6.05 10.27
N SER A 175 9.86 5.37 9.36
CA SER A 175 9.27 4.45 8.38
C SER A 175 8.61 3.24 9.06
N ALA A 176 9.17 2.73 10.16
CA ALA A 176 8.56 1.64 10.93
C ALA A 176 7.20 2.08 11.52
N PHE A 177 7.12 3.28 12.11
CA PHE A 177 5.86 3.82 12.62
C PHE A 177 4.83 4.07 11.51
N VAL A 178 5.26 4.65 10.38
CA VAL A 178 4.39 4.84 9.20
C VAL A 178 3.91 3.50 8.64
N GLY A 179 4.74 2.45 8.65
CA GLY A 179 4.36 1.11 8.21
C GLY A 179 3.23 0.49 9.04
N LEU A 180 3.13 0.82 10.33
CA LEU A 180 2.04 0.34 11.21
C LEU A 180 0.70 1.03 10.95
N THR A 181 0.67 2.12 10.20
CA THR A 181 -0.56 2.91 9.98
C THR A 181 -1.59 2.18 9.14
N LEU A 182 -1.19 1.39 8.14
CA LEU A 182 -2.09 0.59 7.32
C LEU A 182 -2.83 -0.49 8.13
N PRO A 183 -2.17 -1.37 8.91
CA PRO A 183 -2.85 -2.31 9.79
C PRO A 183 -3.82 -1.63 10.76
N VAL A 184 -3.38 -0.55 11.42
CA VAL A 184 -4.23 0.21 12.37
C VAL A 184 -5.45 0.78 11.65
N ALA A 185 -5.27 1.40 10.51
CA ALA A 185 -6.36 1.98 9.71
C ALA A 185 -7.34 0.89 9.21
N THR A 186 -6.84 -0.28 8.82
CA THR A 186 -7.69 -1.40 8.39
C THR A 186 -8.61 -1.86 9.53
N VAL A 187 -8.04 -2.03 10.74
CA VAL A 187 -8.83 -2.40 11.92
C VAL A 187 -9.83 -1.32 12.29
N LEU A 188 -9.40 -0.05 12.36
CA LEU A 188 -10.30 1.07 12.65
C LEU A 188 -11.43 1.18 11.61
N GLY A 189 -11.11 1.04 10.32
CA GLY A 189 -12.09 1.06 9.25
C GLY A 189 -13.09 -0.09 9.34
N ALA A 190 -12.61 -1.29 9.63
CA ALA A 190 -13.44 -2.47 9.83
C ALA A 190 -14.39 -2.30 11.02
N VAL A 191 -13.89 -1.80 12.16
CA VAL A 191 -14.72 -1.54 13.34
C VAL A 191 -15.76 -0.44 13.07
N VAL A 192 -15.31 0.72 12.59
CA VAL A 192 -16.20 1.88 12.43
C VAL A 192 -17.23 1.62 11.34
N VAL A 193 -16.81 1.20 10.15
CA VAL A 193 -17.71 1.04 8.99
C VAL A 193 -18.40 -0.32 8.99
N GLY A 194 -17.70 -1.39 9.36
CA GLY A 194 -18.25 -2.75 9.29
C GLY A 194 -19.09 -3.16 10.50
N LEU A 195 -18.80 -2.62 11.69
CA LEU A 195 -19.50 -3.01 12.92
C LEU A 195 -20.42 -1.93 13.50
N LEU A 196 -20.03 -0.64 13.42
CA LEU A 196 -20.77 0.44 14.11
C LEU A 196 -21.72 1.20 13.18
N ILE A 197 -21.42 1.30 11.87
CA ILE A 197 -22.21 2.09 10.93
C ILE A 197 -23.12 1.14 10.12
N THR A 198 -24.42 1.41 10.17
CA THR A 198 -25.42 0.67 9.39
C THR A 198 -25.86 1.42 8.13
N ASN A 199 -25.55 2.71 8.02
CA ASN A 199 -25.93 3.55 6.90
C ASN A 199 -24.70 3.84 6.03
N ILE A 200 -24.69 3.34 4.78
CA ILE A 200 -23.60 3.52 3.81
C ILE A 200 -23.25 5.00 3.61
N GLN A 201 -24.24 5.88 3.48
CA GLN A 201 -24.00 7.30 3.23
C GLN A 201 -23.23 7.94 4.39
N ILE A 202 -23.65 7.64 5.65
CA ILE A 202 -22.95 8.10 6.85
C ILE A 202 -21.53 7.57 6.85
N GLY A 203 -21.31 6.31 6.44
CA GLY A 203 -19.97 5.73 6.29
C GLY A 203 -19.06 6.58 5.39
N TYR A 204 -19.51 6.90 4.19
CA TYR A 204 -18.75 7.75 3.26
C TYR A 204 -18.46 9.13 3.84
N TYR A 205 -19.45 9.79 4.48
CA TYR A 205 -19.25 11.13 5.03
C TYR A 205 -18.28 11.15 6.22
N ILE A 206 -18.31 10.13 7.09
CA ILE A 206 -17.35 10.01 8.20
C ILE A 206 -15.93 9.89 7.64
N LEU A 207 -15.72 9.04 6.62
CA LEU A 207 -14.42 8.88 5.99
C LEU A 207 -13.96 10.18 5.31
N ALA A 208 -14.86 10.88 4.62
CA ALA A 208 -14.58 12.15 3.94
C ALA A 208 -14.17 13.25 4.94
N VAL A 209 -14.96 13.44 6.01
CA VAL A 209 -14.70 14.47 7.03
C VAL A 209 -13.40 14.16 7.76
N THR A 210 -13.19 12.91 8.18
CA THR A 210 -11.94 12.50 8.87
C THR A 210 -10.73 12.76 8.00
N LEU A 211 -10.78 12.40 6.71
CA LEU A 211 -9.68 12.63 5.79
C LEU A 211 -9.35 14.13 5.67
N VAL A 212 -10.34 14.99 5.42
CA VAL A 212 -10.12 16.43 5.26
C VAL A 212 -9.58 17.05 6.54
N VAL A 213 -10.22 16.78 7.67
CA VAL A 213 -9.83 17.37 8.97
C VAL A 213 -8.39 17.02 9.30
N VAL A 214 -8.02 15.74 9.20
CA VAL A 214 -6.67 15.29 9.55
C VAL A 214 -5.63 15.81 8.53
N MET A 215 -5.94 15.84 7.23
CA MET A 215 -5.02 16.39 6.21
C MET A 215 -4.79 17.89 6.40
N VAL A 216 -5.82 18.66 6.77
CA VAL A 216 -5.67 20.10 7.08
C VAL A 216 -4.83 20.26 8.34
N LEU A 217 -5.13 19.57 9.45
CA LEU A 217 -4.37 19.66 10.69
C LEU A 217 -2.90 19.29 10.48
N PHE A 218 -2.62 18.21 9.76
CA PHE A 218 -1.25 17.83 9.43
C PHE A 218 -0.55 18.88 8.58
N SER A 219 -1.22 19.43 7.57
CA SER A 219 -0.67 20.47 6.68
C SER A 219 -0.34 21.76 7.41
N LEU A 220 -1.10 22.13 8.44
CA LEU A 220 -0.80 23.29 9.30
C LEU A 220 0.46 23.09 10.16
N MET A 221 0.77 21.84 10.53
CA MET A 221 2.00 21.51 11.26
C MET A 221 3.21 21.29 10.33
N LEU A 222 2.96 21.02 9.06
CA LEU A 222 4.01 20.73 8.09
C LEU A 222 4.68 22.03 7.62
N HIS A 223 5.85 22.35 8.18
CA HIS A 223 6.71 23.43 7.66
C HIS A 223 7.34 22.97 6.33
N ASP A 224 6.63 23.20 5.23
CA ASP A 224 7.02 22.72 3.90
C ASP A 224 7.82 23.81 3.18
N ALA A 225 9.08 23.50 2.82
CA ALA A 225 9.98 24.45 2.19
C ALA A 225 9.55 24.73 0.74
N ARG A 226 9.65 26.02 0.32
CA ARG A 226 9.32 26.43 -1.05
C ARG A 226 10.38 25.95 -2.03
N LEU A 227 9.94 25.42 -3.15
CA LEU A 227 10.82 25.10 -4.26
C LEU A 227 10.88 26.30 -5.22
N PRO A 228 12.05 26.94 -5.44
CA PRO A 228 12.17 28.03 -6.41
C PRO A 228 11.99 27.49 -7.82
N ARG A 229 11.36 28.28 -8.69
CA ARG A 229 11.07 27.91 -10.09
C ARG A 229 12.33 27.53 -10.86
N SER A 230 13.47 28.14 -10.56
CA SER A 230 14.77 27.86 -11.16
C SER A 230 15.31 26.45 -10.87
N ALA A 231 14.84 25.80 -9.81
CA ALA A 231 15.27 24.45 -9.42
C ALA A 231 14.35 23.34 -9.99
N VAL A 232 13.27 23.70 -10.69
CA VAL A 232 12.33 22.73 -11.26
C VAL A 232 12.87 22.15 -12.56
N LYS A 233 13.11 20.84 -12.59
CA LYS A 233 13.45 20.13 -13.82
C LYS A 233 12.20 19.96 -14.71
N PRO A 234 12.27 20.14 -16.03
CA PRO A 234 11.14 19.94 -16.92
C PRO A 234 10.62 18.50 -16.82
N PHE A 235 9.29 18.34 -16.83
CA PHE A 235 8.65 17.03 -16.84
C PHE A 235 8.61 16.49 -18.27
N ARG A 236 9.33 15.41 -18.53
CA ARG A 236 9.34 14.71 -19.81
C ARG A 236 8.60 13.40 -19.67
N LEU A 237 7.33 13.38 -20.12
CA LEU A 237 6.45 12.21 -19.99
C LEU A 237 7.08 10.94 -20.60
N GLY A 238 7.78 11.06 -21.74
CA GLY A 238 8.44 9.93 -22.38
C GLY A 238 9.58 9.30 -21.54
N GLU A 239 10.39 10.13 -20.88
CA GLU A 239 11.44 9.67 -19.96
C GLU A 239 10.83 9.07 -18.69
N PHE A 240 9.75 9.67 -18.19
CA PHE A 240 9.00 9.19 -17.05
C PHE A 240 8.39 7.80 -17.33
N LEU A 241 7.68 7.63 -18.44
CA LEU A 241 7.08 6.33 -18.81
C LEU A 241 8.13 5.25 -19.10
N ARG A 242 9.25 5.62 -19.77
CA ARG A 242 10.39 4.69 -19.94
C ARG A 242 10.96 4.25 -18.59
N GLY A 243 10.86 5.11 -17.57
CA GLY A 243 11.24 4.83 -16.22
C GLY A 243 10.52 3.65 -15.57
N PHE A 244 9.30 3.34 -15.99
CA PHE A 244 8.52 2.21 -15.47
C PHE A 244 8.87 0.87 -16.11
N TRP A 245 9.68 0.87 -17.17
CA TRP A 245 10.09 -0.36 -17.81
C TRP A 245 11.48 -0.76 -17.35
N ILE A 246 11.56 -1.84 -16.56
CA ILE A 246 12.81 -2.51 -16.23
C ILE A 246 12.88 -3.77 -17.08
N ASN A 247 13.93 -3.91 -17.89
CA ASN A 247 14.06 -5.05 -18.78
C ASN A 247 14.38 -6.34 -17.99
N PRO A 248 13.46 -7.32 -17.91
CA PRO A 248 13.67 -8.53 -17.12
C PRO A 248 14.80 -9.41 -17.65
N ARG A 249 15.19 -9.24 -18.91
CA ARG A 249 16.34 -9.97 -19.50
C ARG A 249 17.68 -9.45 -19.01
N GLN A 250 17.76 -8.16 -18.70
CA GLN A 250 18.98 -7.53 -18.16
C GLN A 250 19.05 -7.68 -16.63
N HIS A 251 17.90 -7.72 -15.96
CA HIS A 251 17.78 -7.83 -14.50
C HIS A 251 16.82 -8.99 -14.14
N PRO A 252 17.23 -10.26 -14.37
CA PRO A 252 16.32 -11.40 -14.17
C PRO A 252 15.88 -11.59 -12.72
N ASP A 253 16.75 -11.35 -11.75
CA ASP A 253 16.42 -11.47 -10.32
C ASP A 253 15.33 -10.49 -9.92
N PHE A 254 15.37 -9.24 -10.45
CA PHE A 254 14.32 -8.24 -10.27
C PHE A 254 12.99 -8.71 -10.88
N GLY A 255 13.02 -9.24 -12.10
CA GLY A 255 11.82 -9.74 -12.79
C GLY A 255 11.16 -10.89 -12.02
N TRP A 256 11.92 -11.84 -11.51
CA TRP A 256 11.41 -12.94 -10.69
C TRP A 256 10.87 -12.48 -9.34
N ALA A 257 11.54 -11.54 -8.68
CA ALA A 257 11.06 -10.96 -7.42
C ALA A 257 9.75 -10.18 -7.62
N PHE A 258 9.64 -9.38 -8.69
CA PHE A 258 8.41 -8.69 -9.07
C PHE A 258 7.26 -9.67 -9.29
N LEU A 259 7.49 -10.73 -10.07
CA LEU A 259 6.48 -11.74 -10.37
C LEU A 259 6.05 -12.48 -9.11
N SER A 260 6.99 -12.92 -8.27
CA SER A 260 6.68 -13.57 -6.99
C SER A 260 5.80 -12.69 -6.10
N ARG A 261 6.16 -11.41 -5.95
CA ARG A 261 5.41 -10.43 -5.18
C ARG A 261 3.99 -10.24 -5.73
N PHE A 262 3.88 -10.08 -7.04
CA PHE A 262 2.59 -9.94 -7.71
C PHE A 262 1.66 -11.13 -7.42
N LEU A 263 2.16 -12.35 -7.59
CA LEU A 263 1.38 -13.57 -7.38
C LEU A 263 0.98 -13.78 -5.91
N VAL A 264 1.87 -13.50 -4.95
CA VAL A 264 1.55 -13.54 -3.51
C VAL A 264 0.44 -12.55 -3.16
N ASN A 265 0.54 -11.32 -3.69
CA ASN A 265 -0.49 -10.30 -3.47
C ASN A 265 -1.84 -10.66 -4.12
N VAL A 266 -1.86 -11.37 -5.26
CA VAL A 266 -3.11 -11.91 -5.83
C VAL A 266 -3.77 -12.85 -4.81
N GLY A 267 -3.02 -13.77 -4.20
CA GLY A 267 -3.55 -14.67 -3.18
C GLY A 267 -4.10 -13.96 -1.95
N TRP A 268 -3.33 -13.03 -1.39
CA TRP A 268 -3.76 -12.22 -0.26
C TRP A 268 -5.08 -11.48 -0.54
N ASN A 269 -5.12 -10.74 -1.65
CA ASN A 269 -6.29 -9.93 -2.01
C ASN A 269 -7.52 -10.78 -2.37
N THR A 270 -7.33 -11.98 -2.91
CA THR A 270 -8.43 -12.91 -3.19
C THR A 270 -9.02 -13.49 -1.90
N THR A 271 -8.23 -13.62 -0.82
CA THR A 271 -8.69 -14.17 0.46
C THR A 271 -9.43 -13.15 1.32
N VAL A 272 -8.87 -11.95 1.50
CA VAL A 272 -9.37 -10.93 2.45
C VAL A 272 -9.60 -9.55 1.84
N GLY A 273 -9.44 -9.39 0.53
CA GLY A 273 -9.66 -8.14 -0.20
C GLY A 273 -11.12 -7.92 -0.59
N GLY A 274 -11.35 -7.04 -1.57
CA GLY A 274 -12.69 -6.58 -2.00
C GLY A 274 -13.64 -7.64 -2.53
N LEU A 275 -13.20 -8.90 -2.69
CA LEU A 275 -14.05 -10.05 -3.03
C LEU A 275 -14.73 -10.65 -1.80
N LEU A 276 -14.13 -10.52 -0.60
CA LEU A 276 -14.57 -11.23 0.60
C LEU A 276 -16.03 -10.93 0.95
N TYR A 277 -16.47 -9.68 0.77
CA TYR A 277 -17.86 -9.28 1.03
C TYR A 277 -18.84 -10.13 0.22
N GLN A 278 -18.62 -10.28 -1.08
CA GLN A 278 -19.52 -11.00 -1.97
C GLN A 278 -19.45 -12.52 -1.76
N TYR A 279 -18.26 -13.05 -1.45
CA TYR A 279 -18.13 -14.46 -1.05
C TYR A 279 -18.90 -14.76 0.24
N LEU A 280 -18.84 -13.88 1.24
CA LEU A 280 -19.59 -14.01 2.47
C LEU A 280 -21.10 -13.93 2.24
N LYS A 281 -21.54 -13.04 1.35
CA LYS A 281 -22.95 -12.82 1.06
C LYS A 281 -23.54 -13.96 0.22
N TYR A 282 -22.90 -14.34 -0.88
CA TYR A 282 -23.45 -15.25 -1.88
C TYR A 282 -22.94 -16.70 -1.74
N GLY A 283 -21.70 -16.88 -1.31
CA GLY A 283 -21.09 -18.18 -1.05
C GLY A 283 -21.51 -18.73 0.31
N VAL A 284 -21.08 -18.07 1.38
CA VAL A 284 -21.29 -18.53 2.77
C VAL A 284 -22.70 -18.19 3.28
N LYS A 285 -23.34 -17.15 2.72
CA LYS A 285 -24.69 -16.67 3.05
C LYS A 285 -24.83 -16.24 4.52
N VAL A 286 -23.87 -15.46 5.00
CA VAL A 286 -23.94 -14.85 6.36
C VAL A 286 -25.02 -13.79 6.43
N SER A 287 -25.59 -13.58 7.63
CA SER A 287 -26.67 -12.59 7.86
C SER A 287 -26.19 -11.13 7.74
N ASN A 288 -24.93 -10.86 8.12
CA ASN A 288 -24.34 -9.52 8.02
C ASN A 288 -22.95 -9.60 7.37
N PRO A 289 -22.86 -9.46 6.04
CA PRO A 289 -21.58 -9.55 5.31
C PRO A 289 -20.57 -8.47 5.72
N ALA A 290 -21.00 -7.23 5.96
CA ALA A 290 -20.13 -6.13 6.34
C ALA A 290 -19.42 -6.40 7.68
N ALA A 291 -20.19 -6.80 8.70
CA ALA A 291 -19.64 -7.18 10.00
C ALA A 291 -18.72 -8.42 9.90
N SER A 292 -19.07 -9.38 9.07
CA SER A 292 -18.26 -10.59 8.86
C SER A 292 -16.93 -10.28 8.17
N VAL A 293 -16.93 -9.38 7.16
CA VAL A 293 -15.69 -8.85 6.55
C VAL A 293 -14.82 -8.19 7.63
N ALA A 294 -15.42 -7.33 8.47
CA ALA A 294 -14.70 -6.64 9.53
C ALA A 294 -14.01 -7.62 10.50
N ILE A 295 -14.74 -8.63 10.96
CA ILE A 295 -14.19 -9.66 11.88
C ILE A 295 -13.04 -10.42 11.20
N ALA A 296 -13.23 -10.89 9.97
CA ALA A 296 -12.18 -11.62 9.25
C ALA A 296 -10.93 -10.76 9.01
N GLN A 297 -11.09 -9.49 8.65
CA GLN A 297 -9.98 -8.55 8.47
C GLN A 297 -9.24 -8.25 9.77
N ILE A 298 -9.96 -8.05 10.89
CA ILE A 298 -9.34 -7.84 12.21
C ILE A 298 -8.47 -9.04 12.57
N ILE A 299 -9.00 -10.26 12.43
CA ILE A 299 -8.25 -11.50 12.69
C ILE A 299 -7.00 -11.57 11.81
N ALA A 300 -7.16 -11.36 10.50
CA ALA A 300 -6.04 -11.41 9.57
C ALA A 300 -4.95 -10.38 9.92
N VAL A 301 -5.33 -9.13 10.25
CA VAL A 301 -4.39 -8.07 10.62
C VAL A 301 -3.65 -8.40 11.94
N VAL A 302 -4.36 -8.91 12.94
CA VAL A 302 -3.72 -9.34 14.20
C VAL A 302 -2.68 -10.43 13.91
N MET A 303 -3.02 -11.43 13.09
CA MET A 303 -2.11 -12.49 12.71
C MET A 303 -0.93 -11.98 11.87
N ILE A 304 -1.14 -10.99 10.98
CA ILE A 304 -0.05 -10.31 10.24
C ILE A 304 0.94 -9.68 11.22
N VAL A 305 0.46 -8.89 12.18
CA VAL A 305 1.34 -8.20 13.12
C VAL A 305 2.16 -9.19 13.93
N LEU A 306 1.51 -10.22 14.49
CA LEU A 306 2.19 -11.26 15.25
C LEU A 306 3.23 -12.02 14.41
N SER A 307 2.83 -12.44 13.20
CA SER A 307 3.70 -13.20 12.30
C SER A 307 4.83 -12.37 11.73
N SER A 308 4.63 -11.08 11.47
CA SER A 308 5.71 -10.21 10.95
C SER A 308 6.82 -9.99 11.97
N ILE A 309 6.48 -9.88 13.26
CA ILE A 309 7.47 -9.76 14.34
C ILE A 309 8.29 -11.06 14.46
N VAL A 310 7.60 -12.20 14.56
CA VAL A 310 8.25 -13.51 14.69
C VAL A 310 9.03 -13.86 13.40
N GLY A 311 8.43 -13.63 12.24
CA GLY A 311 9.02 -13.91 10.93
C GLY A 311 10.28 -13.07 10.67
N GLY A 312 10.28 -11.79 11.05
CA GLY A 312 11.45 -10.92 10.96
C GLY A 312 12.61 -11.46 11.81
N TYR A 313 12.35 -11.75 13.08
CA TYR A 313 13.37 -12.32 13.98
C TYR A 313 13.94 -13.65 13.47
N LEU A 314 13.06 -14.56 13.02
CA LEU A 314 13.50 -15.86 12.49
C LEU A 314 14.26 -15.72 11.16
N SER A 315 13.81 -14.85 10.27
CA SER A 315 14.48 -14.60 8.97
C SER A 315 15.89 -14.07 9.18
N ASP A 316 16.08 -13.11 10.09
CA ASP A 316 17.40 -12.56 10.40
C ASP A 316 18.31 -13.60 11.05
N ARG A 317 17.76 -14.47 11.90
CA ARG A 317 18.53 -15.53 12.55
C ARG A 317 18.97 -16.64 11.60
N PHE A 318 18.08 -17.07 10.68
CA PHE A 318 18.36 -18.17 9.75
C PHE A 318 19.02 -17.74 8.46
N GLN A 319 18.96 -16.45 8.09
CA GLN A 319 19.53 -15.89 6.84
C GLN A 319 19.06 -16.64 5.56
N ARG A 320 17.81 -17.18 5.57
CA ARG A 320 17.23 -17.99 4.48
C ARG A 320 15.93 -17.38 3.98
N ARG A 321 16.02 -16.21 3.35
CA ARG A 321 14.83 -15.41 2.94
C ARG A 321 13.91 -16.14 1.97
N LYS A 322 14.46 -16.92 1.01
CA LYS A 322 13.64 -17.71 0.07
C LYS A 322 12.70 -18.69 0.75
N VAL A 323 13.18 -19.37 1.79
CA VAL A 323 12.36 -20.33 2.54
C VAL A 323 11.15 -19.65 3.15
N PHE A 324 11.31 -18.46 3.71
CA PHE A 324 10.20 -17.69 4.27
C PHE A 324 9.15 -17.33 3.21
N VAL A 325 9.57 -16.90 2.01
CA VAL A 325 8.65 -16.61 0.90
C VAL A 325 7.91 -17.87 0.46
N ILE A 326 8.60 -19.01 0.34
CA ILE A 326 7.98 -20.29 -0.05
C ILE A 326 6.96 -20.74 1.01
N VAL A 327 7.32 -20.69 2.30
CA VAL A 327 6.43 -21.06 3.39
C VAL A 327 5.22 -20.13 3.45
N SER A 328 5.42 -18.82 3.29
CA SER A 328 4.34 -17.83 3.24
C SER A 328 3.38 -18.10 2.08
N ALA A 329 3.89 -18.35 0.88
CA ALA A 329 3.08 -18.70 -0.28
C ALA A 329 2.31 -20.01 -0.05
N ALA A 330 2.95 -21.03 0.53
CA ALA A 330 2.29 -22.29 0.87
C ALA A 330 1.14 -22.08 1.90
N MET A 331 1.34 -21.25 2.91
CA MET A 331 0.30 -20.92 3.89
C MET A 331 -0.88 -20.20 3.22
N ILE A 332 -0.62 -19.21 2.35
CA ILE A 332 -1.69 -18.51 1.62
C ILE A 332 -2.42 -19.49 0.70
N ALA A 333 -1.71 -20.40 0.03
CA ALA A 333 -2.33 -21.45 -0.80
C ALA A 333 -3.23 -22.39 0.02
N VAL A 334 -2.80 -22.78 1.24
CA VAL A 334 -3.63 -23.58 2.16
C VAL A 334 -4.88 -22.81 2.58
N ALA A 335 -4.79 -21.51 2.88
CA ALA A 335 -5.96 -20.70 3.20
C ALA A 335 -6.97 -20.66 2.05
N LEU A 336 -6.50 -20.50 0.80
CA LEU A 336 -7.34 -20.52 -0.41
C LEU A 336 -7.97 -21.91 -0.62
N LEU A 337 -7.23 -23.00 -0.38
CA LEU A 337 -7.77 -24.36 -0.44
C LEU A 337 -8.86 -24.59 0.61
N VAL A 338 -8.70 -24.08 1.81
CA VAL A 338 -9.75 -24.15 2.86
C VAL A 338 -11.03 -23.50 2.34
N LEU A 339 -10.95 -22.31 1.72
CA LEU A 339 -12.11 -21.62 1.14
C LEU A 339 -12.69 -22.35 -0.09
N ALA A 340 -11.86 -23.03 -0.87
CA ALA A 340 -12.29 -23.81 -2.02
C ALA A 340 -13.06 -25.09 -1.63
N LEU A 341 -12.62 -25.73 -0.55
CA LEU A 341 -13.15 -27.03 -0.12
C LEU A 341 -14.33 -26.91 0.85
N VAL A 342 -14.33 -25.88 1.70
CA VAL A 342 -15.31 -25.72 2.77
C VAL A 342 -15.95 -24.33 2.73
N THR A 343 -17.23 -24.31 2.34
CA THR A 343 -18.04 -23.08 2.27
C THR A 343 -18.75 -22.87 3.61
N SER A 344 -18.05 -22.30 4.60
CA SER A 344 -18.61 -22.01 5.92
C SER A 344 -17.95 -20.78 6.55
N TRP A 345 -18.66 -20.15 7.49
CA TRP A 345 -18.09 -19.03 8.24
C TRP A 345 -16.83 -19.42 9.03
N THR A 346 -16.84 -20.61 9.65
CA THR A 346 -15.66 -21.11 10.37
C THR A 346 -14.46 -21.27 9.43
N ALA A 347 -14.68 -21.76 8.20
CA ALA A 347 -13.61 -21.88 7.22
C ALA A 347 -13.01 -20.51 6.85
N VAL A 348 -13.83 -19.45 6.76
CA VAL A 348 -13.35 -18.08 6.52
C VAL A 348 -12.50 -17.59 7.68
N LEU A 349 -12.89 -17.86 8.93
CA LEU A 349 -12.08 -17.48 10.10
C LEU A 349 -10.74 -18.22 10.13
N VAL A 350 -10.74 -19.51 9.86
CA VAL A 350 -9.52 -20.32 9.78
C VAL A 350 -8.63 -19.81 8.63
N ALA A 351 -9.21 -19.54 7.47
CA ALA A 351 -8.46 -18.97 6.35
C ALA A 351 -7.87 -17.59 6.69
N ALA A 352 -8.61 -16.74 7.42
CA ALA A 352 -8.11 -15.42 7.87
C ALA A 352 -6.90 -15.54 8.81
N VAL A 353 -6.90 -16.53 9.74
CA VAL A 353 -5.75 -16.83 10.58
C VAL A 353 -4.55 -17.29 9.73
N ILE A 354 -4.75 -18.28 8.88
CA ILE A 354 -3.66 -18.88 8.10
C ILE A 354 -3.07 -17.87 7.12
N VAL A 355 -3.92 -17.13 6.39
CA VAL A 355 -3.44 -16.12 5.44
C VAL A 355 -2.76 -14.95 6.14
N GLY A 356 -3.25 -14.54 7.32
CA GLY A 356 -2.62 -13.51 8.14
C GLY A 356 -1.21 -13.91 8.58
N LEU A 357 -1.05 -15.13 9.09
CA LEU A 357 0.26 -15.67 9.45
C LEU A 357 1.21 -15.77 8.25
N GLY A 358 0.73 -16.28 7.11
CA GLY A 358 1.51 -16.37 5.88
C GLY A 358 1.93 -15.02 5.34
N PHE A 359 0.99 -14.08 5.22
CA PHE A 359 1.27 -12.77 4.67
C PHE A 359 2.15 -11.90 5.59
N GLY A 360 1.99 -12.02 6.92
CA GLY A 360 2.86 -11.35 7.88
C GLY A 360 4.32 -11.84 7.82
N ALA A 361 4.54 -13.15 7.70
CA ALA A 361 5.87 -13.71 7.48
C ALA A 361 6.46 -13.25 6.13
N TYR A 362 5.64 -13.14 5.08
CA TYR A 362 6.04 -12.59 3.81
C TYR A 362 6.49 -11.13 3.91
N LEU A 363 5.68 -10.26 4.53
CA LEU A 363 6.01 -8.83 4.69
C LEU A 363 7.32 -8.60 5.44
N ALA A 364 7.63 -9.46 6.42
CA ALA A 364 8.86 -9.37 7.19
C ALA A 364 10.13 -9.53 6.32
N VAL A 365 10.05 -10.31 5.24
CA VAL A 365 11.20 -10.61 4.36
C VAL A 365 11.18 -9.83 3.06
N ASP A 366 10.00 -9.41 2.61
CA ASP A 366 9.77 -8.81 1.30
C ASP A 366 10.58 -7.53 1.06
N LEU A 367 10.60 -6.61 2.03
CA LEU A 367 11.36 -5.36 1.90
C LEU A 367 12.89 -5.61 1.86
N ALA A 368 13.36 -6.58 2.63
CA ALA A 368 14.76 -6.95 2.67
C ALA A 368 15.19 -7.64 1.36
N LEU A 369 14.36 -8.56 0.86
CA LEU A 369 14.57 -9.20 -0.45
C LEU A 369 14.59 -8.16 -1.57
N LEU A 370 13.67 -7.19 -1.52
CA LEU A 370 13.60 -6.11 -2.50
C LEU A 370 14.89 -5.30 -2.57
N THR A 371 15.47 -4.92 -1.42
CA THR A 371 16.70 -4.13 -1.39
C THR A 371 17.91 -4.87 -1.95
N GLU A 372 17.89 -6.20 -1.95
CA GLU A 372 18.97 -7.04 -2.51
C GLU A 372 18.88 -7.21 -4.04
N VAL A 373 17.69 -7.13 -4.63
CA VAL A 373 17.48 -7.33 -6.08
C VAL A 373 17.43 -6.03 -6.88
N LEU A 374 17.47 -4.84 -6.22
CA LEU A 374 17.43 -3.56 -6.93
C LEU A 374 18.68 -3.36 -7.82
N PRO A 375 18.50 -3.01 -9.12
CA PRO A 375 19.58 -2.94 -10.09
C PRO A 375 20.62 -1.85 -9.81
N SER A 376 20.22 -0.69 -9.26
CA SER A 376 21.15 0.41 -8.99
C SER A 376 20.76 1.26 -7.78
N ALA A 377 21.78 1.80 -7.09
CA ALA A 377 21.58 2.72 -5.97
C ALA A 377 20.99 4.08 -6.40
N ASN A 378 21.22 4.49 -7.65
CA ASN A 378 20.81 5.81 -8.17
C ASN A 378 19.34 5.84 -8.64
N ASP A 379 18.76 4.69 -9.01
CA ASP A 379 17.40 4.58 -9.56
C ASP A 379 16.37 3.99 -8.56
N ARG A 380 16.75 3.85 -7.28
CA ARG A 380 15.91 3.21 -6.24
C ARG A 380 14.47 3.71 -6.19
N ALA A 381 14.25 5.03 -6.34
CA ALA A 381 12.91 5.61 -6.28
C ALA A 381 12.04 5.16 -7.47
N LYS A 382 12.63 5.02 -8.66
CA LYS A 382 11.99 4.52 -9.88
C LYS A 382 11.64 3.05 -9.73
N ASP A 383 12.59 2.25 -9.28
CA ASP A 383 12.45 0.81 -9.13
C ASP A 383 11.37 0.47 -8.08
N MET A 384 11.32 1.23 -6.98
CA MET A 384 10.24 1.15 -5.98
C MET A 384 8.87 1.51 -6.56
N GLY A 385 8.80 2.45 -7.52
CA GLY A 385 7.57 2.77 -8.25
C GLY A 385 7.05 1.59 -9.07
N VAL A 386 7.95 0.86 -9.75
CA VAL A 386 7.59 -0.37 -10.48
C VAL A 386 7.07 -1.46 -9.53
N PHE A 387 7.74 -1.65 -8.39
CA PHE A 387 7.26 -2.61 -7.38
C PHE A 387 5.88 -2.25 -6.80
N ASN A 388 5.51 -0.97 -6.77
CA ASN A 388 4.18 -0.57 -6.30
C ASN A 388 3.05 -1.06 -7.22
N ILE A 389 3.32 -1.28 -8.49
CA ILE A 389 2.38 -1.93 -9.43
C ILE A 389 2.06 -3.36 -8.96
N ALA A 390 3.07 -4.10 -8.48
CA ALA A 390 2.89 -5.46 -7.94
C ALA A 390 2.08 -5.50 -6.63
N ASN A 391 1.83 -4.36 -5.99
CA ASN A 391 0.94 -4.26 -4.84
C ASN A 391 -0.48 -3.85 -5.24
N ALA A 392 -0.62 -2.83 -6.10
CA ALA A 392 -1.90 -2.21 -6.41
C ALA A 392 -2.77 -3.06 -7.35
N LEU A 393 -2.18 -3.58 -8.44
CA LEU A 393 -2.94 -4.29 -9.47
C LEU A 393 -3.53 -5.63 -9.00
N PRO A 394 -2.86 -6.45 -8.17
CA PRO A 394 -3.44 -7.71 -7.66
C PRO A 394 -4.74 -7.52 -6.89
N GLY A 395 -4.91 -6.39 -6.19
CA GLY A 395 -6.12 -6.08 -5.42
C GLY A 395 -7.40 -6.04 -6.24
N ALA A 396 -7.28 -5.81 -7.54
CA ALA A 396 -8.43 -5.76 -8.45
C ALA A 396 -8.60 -7.02 -9.30
N ILE A 397 -7.54 -7.82 -9.47
CA ILE A 397 -7.61 -9.02 -10.30
C ILE A 397 -8.55 -10.06 -9.69
N GLY A 398 -8.48 -10.30 -8.38
CA GLY A 398 -9.35 -11.24 -7.69
C GLY A 398 -10.84 -10.92 -7.87
N PRO A 399 -11.30 -9.70 -7.53
CA PRO A 399 -12.69 -9.28 -7.76
C PRO A 399 -13.13 -9.32 -9.22
N LEU A 400 -12.27 -8.92 -10.17
CA LEU A 400 -12.60 -9.00 -11.60
C LEU A 400 -12.71 -10.46 -12.09
N ALA A 401 -11.76 -11.31 -11.70
CA ALA A 401 -11.82 -12.74 -12.01
C ALA A 401 -13.08 -13.40 -11.42
N ALA A 402 -13.47 -13.01 -10.20
CA ALA A 402 -14.73 -13.47 -9.61
C ALA A 402 -15.93 -13.02 -10.44
N GLY A 403 -15.96 -11.75 -10.87
CA GLY A 403 -17.03 -11.21 -11.72
C GLY A 403 -17.22 -11.95 -13.03
N ILE A 404 -16.15 -12.57 -13.55
CA ILE A 404 -16.20 -13.36 -14.80
C ILE A 404 -16.49 -14.85 -14.49
N LEU A 405 -15.78 -15.44 -13.54
CA LEU A 405 -15.82 -16.89 -13.31
C LEU A 405 -17.05 -17.34 -12.51
N VAL A 406 -17.46 -16.57 -11.50
CA VAL A 406 -18.59 -16.98 -10.65
C VAL A 406 -19.91 -17.09 -11.40
N PRO A 407 -20.27 -16.16 -12.32
CA PRO A 407 -21.46 -16.34 -13.17
C PRO A 407 -21.40 -17.58 -14.09
N VAL A 408 -20.20 -17.93 -14.59
CA VAL A 408 -20.01 -19.07 -15.50
C VAL A 408 -20.12 -20.39 -14.75
N PHE A 409 -19.51 -20.52 -13.59
CA PHE A 409 -19.44 -21.77 -12.83
C PHE A 409 -20.51 -21.89 -11.74
N GLY A 410 -21.27 -20.83 -11.45
CA GLY A 410 -22.28 -20.79 -10.40
C GLY A 410 -21.72 -20.87 -8.98
N SER A 411 -20.40 -20.80 -8.79
CA SER A 411 -19.74 -20.90 -7.49
C SER A 411 -18.39 -20.19 -7.42
N PHE A 412 -17.91 -19.89 -6.20
CA PHE A 412 -16.60 -19.29 -5.94
C PHE A 412 -15.45 -20.32 -5.93
N GLN A 413 -15.76 -21.61 -5.85
CA GLN A 413 -14.75 -22.67 -5.70
C GLN A 413 -13.70 -22.68 -6.83
N PRO A 414 -14.06 -22.60 -8.13
CA PRO A 414 -13.08 -22.58 -9.22
C PRO A 414 -12.12 -21.40 -9.11
N LEU A 415 -12.60 -20.24 -8.66
CA LEU A 415 -11.76 -19.07 -8.43
C LEU A 415 -10.70 -19.33 -7.35
N PHE A 416 -11.09 -19.92 -6.21
CA PHE A 416 -10.16 -20.24 -5.14
C PHE A 416 -9.15 -21.31 -5.55
N PHE A 417 -9.56 -22.33 -6.30
CA PHE A 417 -8.62 -23.31 -6.86
C PHE A 417 -7.62 -22.67 -7.82
N MET A 418 -8.09 -21.77 -8.70
CA MET A 418 -7.22 -21.04 -9.61
C MET A 418 -6.24 -20.14 -8.85
N ALA A 419 -6.72 -19.38 -7.85
CA ALA A 419 -5.90 -18.54 -7.01
C ALA A 419 -4.86 -19.36 -6.22
N THR A 420 -5.21 -20.54 -5.75
CA THR A 420 -4.26 -21.49 -5.13
C THR A 420 -3.13 -21.85 -6.08
N GLY A 421 -3.44 -22.21 -7.33
CA GLY A 421 -2.45 -22.49 -8.36
C GLY A 421 -1.53 -21.30 -8.63
N VAL A 422 -2.10 -20.09 -8.72
CA VAL A 422 -1.35 -18.83 -8.90
C VAL A 422 -0.37 -18.59 -7.74
N VAL A 423 -0.78 -18.81 -6.50
CA VAL A 423 0.09 -18.62 -5.33
C VAL A 423 1.16 -19.69 -5.22
N LEU A 424 0.85 -20.95 -5.59
CA LEU A 424 1.88 -21.99 -5.65
C LEU A 424 2.94 -21.68 -6.72
N LEU A 425 2.55 -21.08 -7.85
CA LEU A 425 3.51 -20.55 -8.82
C LEU A 425 4.41 -19.47 -8.22
N ALA A 426 3.90 -18.63 -7.31
CA ALA A 426 4.75 -17.64 -6.60
C ALA A 426 5.90 -18.31 -5.83
N ALA A 427 5.64 -19.45 -5.20
CA ALA A 427 6.68 -20.22 -4.50
C ALA A 427 7.75 -20.77 -5.47
N LEU A 428 7.39 -21.05 -6.72
CA LEU A 428 8.34 -21.49 -7.73
C LEU A 428 9.14 -20.33 -8.32
N THR A 429 8.54 -19.16 -8.47
CA THR A 429 9.21 -17.99 -9.07
C THR A 429 10.33 -17.39 -8.20
N ILE A 430 10.37 -17.72 -6.90
CA ILE A 430 11.47 -17.29 -6.02
C ILE A 430 12.74 -18.13 -6.19
N LEU A 431 12.64 -19.37 -6.70
CA LEU A 431 13.75 -20.30 -6.81
C LEU A 431 14.87 -19.83 -7.74
N PRO A 432 14.57 -19.24 -8.94
CA PRO A 432 15.60 -18.79 -9.89
C PRO A 432 16.41 -17.57 -9.42
N ILE A 433 15.98 -16.83 -8.40
CA ILE A 433 16.68 -15.64 -7.92
C ILE A 433 18.04 -16.06 -7.34
N LYS A 434 19.14 -15.53 -7.89
CA LYS A 434 20.50 -15.91 -7.49
C LYS A 434 21.09 -15.00 -6.43
N SER A 435 20.67 -13.75 -6.37
CA SER A 435 21.18 -12.72 -5.45
C SER A 435 20.78 -12.93 -3.98
N VAL A 436 19.81 -13.82 -3.70
CA VAL A 436 19.23 -14.06 -2.36
C VAL A 436 19.42 -15.53 -1.96
N ARG A 437 19.63 -15.79 -0.67
CA ARG A 437 19.73 -17.13 -0.08
C ARG A 437 18.48 -17.52 0.72
#